data_09722c8cae9f38158408645a82871bd4
#
_entry.id   09722c8cae9f38158408645a82871bd4
#
_cell.length_a   1.000
_cell.length_b   1.000
_cell.length_c   1.000
_cell.angle_alpha   90.00
_cell.angle_beta   90.00
_cell.angle_gamma   90.00
#
_symmetry.space_group_name_H-M   'P 1'
#
loop_
_entity.id
_entity.type
_entity.pdbx_description
1 polymer ?
#
loop_
_entity_poly.entity_id
_entity_poly.type
_entity_poly.pdbx_seq_one_letter_code
_entity_poly.pdbx_strand_id
1 'polypeptide(L)'
;MKREGTVGFRRVRLLKNAGTGENHGFPKSRYQAPFTMELNGRKIFLKGSNFVNPELFWGQATAERYRKLVDLAAGANMNILRLWGGAAVHHPALYETCDERGILVWQEFMLACNDYPDDEHYLSVLESEATAMILALRRHPSVALWCGGNELFNGWSGMTDQSLALRLLNRLCYTLDRDRPFLATSPLEGMGHGGYLFYDSRYGTDVYQCFGNAENIAYTEFGVPSVSEMEALERIIPPEELKELAPTESWVLHHAFRAWMPESHASLETLRRYFGADGTVEERIAQSDWLQSEGLKFIYEEARRQSPHCSAALNWCFNEPWITAANCSIVRYPDVPKPAYYAVRDALRPALFSAKIAKFDWKAGETFKAPIWLLNDGPDPVAANAKVFLRIADREIPLLEWNAAQVEAGTNLEGAQVCCVLPQVETDRFTLEIRSSDPRLISAYCLKYQNDKKPAAERTMNT
;
A
#
# COMPACT_ATOMS: atom_id res chain seq x y z
N MET A 1 31.55 32.03 -8.55
CA MET A 1 30.71 31.27 -7.61
C MET A 1 30.56 29.89 -8.22
N LYS A 2 31.08 28.83 -7.57
CA LYS A 2 30.94 27.44 -8.04
C LYS A 2 29.65 26.90 -7.48
N ARG A 3 28.76 26.34 -8.33
CA ARG A 3 27.54 25.63 -7.88
C ARG A 3 27.73 24.16 -8.25
N GLU A 4 27.53 23.29 -7.29
CA GLU A 4 27.52 21.84 -7.46
C GLU A 4 26.08 21.35 -7.26
N GLY A 5 25.67 20.34 -8.02
CA GLY A 5 24.34 19.75 -7.92
C GLY A 5 24.25 18.42 -8.67
N THR A 6 23.30 17.59 -8.29
CA THR A 6 22.99 16.33 -8.97
C THR A 6 22.08 16.61 -10.16
N VAL A 7 22.33 15.95 -11.29
CA VAL A 7 21.53 16.07 -12.53
C VAL A 7 21.09 14.68 -12.95
N GLY A 8 19.80 14.52 -13.27
CA GLY A 8 19.24 13.28 -13.81
C GLY A 8 18.73 13.48 -15.24
N PHE A 9 19.13 12.59 -16.15
CA PHE A 9 18.62 12.57 -17.53
C PHE A 9 17.50 11.55 -17.63
N ARG A 10 16.25 12.01 -17.80
CA ARG A 10 15.09 11.15 -17.89
C ARG A 10 14.00 11.74 -18.77
N ARG A 11 13.22 10.86 -19.37
CA ARG A 11 11.95 11.16 -20.02
C ARG A 11 10.86 10.35 -19.35
N VAL A 12 9.79 11.01 -18.91
CA VAL A 12 8.62 10.39 -18.29
C VAL A 12 7.41 10.59 -19.20
N ARG A 13 6.61 9.55 -19.39
CA ARG A 13 5.32 9.61 -20.05
C ARG A 13 4.30 8.74 -19.33
N LEU A 14 3.03 9.12 -19.39
CA LEU A 14 1.92 8.24 -19.03
C LEU A 14 1.31 7.66 -20.31
N LEU A 15 1.25 6.36 -20.38
CA LEU A 15 0.67 5.58 -21.49
C LEU A 15 -0.64 4.93 -21.04
N LYS A 16 -1.51 4.60 -21.98
CA LYS A 16 -2.70 3.80 -21.69
C LYS A 16 -2.31 2.44 -21.12
N ASN A 17 -3.03 2.01 -20.10
CA ASN A 17 -2.91 0.68 -19.54
C ASN A 17 -3.41 -0.36 -20.57
N ALA A 18 -2.85 -1.54 -20.53
CA ALA A 18 -3.26 -2.63 -21.41
C ALA A 18 -4.74 -3.00 -21.17
N GLY A 19 -5.48 -3.29 -22.23
CA GLY A 19 -6.90 -3.64 -22.19
C GLY A 19 -7.84 -2.47 -21.94
N THR A 20 -7.35 -1.23 -21.78
CA THR A 20 -8.22 -0.07 -21.54
C THR A 20 -8.78 0.48 -22.85
N GLY A 21 -10.08 0.79 -22.86
CA GLY A 21 -10.76 1.45 -23.98
C GLY A 21 -11.05 0.55 -25.21
N GLU A 22 -10.77 -0.74 -25.16
CA GLU A 22 -10.97 -1.64 -26.30
C GLU A 22 -12.45 -2.00 -26.52
N ASN A 23 -13.24 -2.09 -25.45
CA ASN A 23 -14.62 -2.58 -25.47
C ASN A 23 -15.68 -1.50 -25.21
N HIS A 24 -15.33 -0.21 -25.32
CA HIS A 24 -16.25 0.87 -24.99
C HIS A 24 -16.80 1.56 -26.25
N GLY A 25 -18.11 1.83 -26.24
CA GLY A 25 -18.78 2.67 -27.20
C GLY A 25 -18.32 4.13 -27.14
N PHE A 26 -19.08 5.03 -27.72
CA PHE A 26 -18.83 6.47 -27.60
C PHE A 26 -19.41 7.02 -26.28
N PRO A 27 -18.75 8.04 -25.68
CA PRO A 27 -17.44 8.59 -25.99
C PRO A 27 -16.30 7.84 -25.30
N LYS A 28 -15.24 7.50 -26.03
CA LYS A 28 -14.04 6.82 -25.49
C LYS A 28 -13.06 7.75 -24.78
N SER A 29 -13.16 9.05 -25.01
CA SER A 29 -12.13 10.03 -24.67
C SER A 29 -11.92 10.27 -23.17
N ARG A 30 -12.90 9.95 -22.32
CA ARG A 30 -12.82 10.19 -20.87
C ARG A 30 -12.81 8.91 -20.04
N TYR A 31 -12.77 7.75 -20.68
CA TYR A 31 -12.74 6.49 -19.99
C TYR A 31 -11.30 6.11 -19.64
N GLN A 32 -11.03 5.92 -18.38
CA GLN A 32 -9.74 5.54 -17.81
C GLN A 32 -8.54 6.38 -18.31
N ALA A 33 -8.03 7.25 -17.47
CA ALA A 33 -6.84 8.04 -17.76
C ALA A 33 -5.63 7.14 -18.04
N PRO A 34 -4.70 7.55 -18.93
CA PRO A 34 -3.44 6.84 -19.11
C PRO A 34 -2.64 6.89 -17.80
N PHE A 35 -2.23 5.73 -17.27
CA PHE A 35 -1.48 5.68 -16.02
C PHE A 35 -0.27 4.74 -16.02
N THR A 36 -0.04 3.95 -17.07
CA THR A 36 1.20 3.21 -17.19
C THR A 36 2.37 4.15 -17.39
N MET A 37 3.27 4.23 -16.40
CA MET A 37 4.44 5.09 -16.47
C MET A 37 5.51 4.46 -17.37
N GLU A 38 5.98 5.25 -18.34
CA GLU A 38 7.16 4.95 -19.14
C GLU A 38 8.31 5.87 -18.71
N LEU A 39 9.40 5.28 -18.26
CA LEU A 39 10.64 5.95 -17.89
C LEU A 39 11.73 5.56 -18.89
N ASN A 40 12.27 6.54 -19.65
CA ASN A 40 13.31 6.33 -20.64
C ASN A 40 13.00 5.21 -21.67
N GLY A 41 11.72 5.14 -22.11
CA GLY A 41 11.26 4.14 -23.07
C GLY A 41 10.89 2.77 -22.49
N ARG A 42 11.04 2.59 -21.18
CA ARG A 42 10.68 1.37 -20.48
C ARG A 42 9.44 1.57 -19.61
N LYS A 43 8.42 0.72 -19.78
CA LYS A 43 7.28 0.67 -18.87
C LYS A 43 7.71 0.12 -17.53
N ILE A 44 7.28 0.76 -16.44
CA ILE A 44 7.59 0.35 -15.08
C ILE A 44 6.31 0.17 -14.28
N PHE A 45 6.27 -0.84 -13.42
CA PHE A 45 5.24 -0.97 -12.40
C PHE A 45 5.60 -0.06 -11.22
N LEU A 46 4.70 0.86 -10.86
CA LEU A 46 4.90 1.77 -9.74
C LEU A 46 4.59 1.07 -8.42
N LYS A 47 5.60 0.86 -7.60
CA LYS A 47 5.54 0.24 -6.27
C LYS A 47 5.93 1.25 -5.23
N GLY A 48 5.02 1.62 -4.37
CA GLY A 48 5.33 2.68 -3.42
C GLY A 48 4.30 2.82 -2.32
N SER A 49 4.27 3.99 -1.74
CA SER A 49 3.37 4.31 -0.64
C SER A 49 3.00 5.79 -0.66
N ASN A 50 1.92 6.12 0.02
CA ASN A 50 1.53 7.51 0.29
C ASN A 50 2.37 8.05 1.45
N PHE A 51 3.05 9.15 1.22
CA PHE A 51 3.89 9.81 2.20
C PHE A 51 3.15 11.01 2.80
N VAL A 52 2.98 11.00 4.12
CA VAL A 52 2.38 12.10 4.87
C VAL A 52 3.45 12.92 5.60
N ASN A 53 3.04 13.99 6.28
CA ASN A 53 3.99 14.79 7.07
C ASN A 53 4.78 13.91 8.04
N PRO A 54 6.11 14.08 8.16
CA PRO A 54 6.89 13.33 9.13
C PRO A 54 6.73 13.85 10.55
N GLU A 55 6.18 15.04 10.72
CA GLU A 55 5.94 15.72 11.98
C GLU A 55 4.59 16.42 12.01
N LEU A 56 3.92 16.41 13.16
CA LEU A 56 2.71 17.19 13.38
C LEU A 56 3.03 18.69 13.34
N PHE A 57 4.14 19.09 13.94
CA PHE A 57 4.65 20.47 13.94
C PHE A 57 5.78 20.59 12.90
N TRP A 58 5.51 21.17 11.77
CA TRP A 58 6.38 21.24 10.59
C TRP A 58 7.78 21.77 10.87
N GLY A 59 7.90 22.76 11.74
CA GLY A 59 9.20 23.31 12.13
C GLY A 59 10.13 22.33 12.86
N GLN A 60 9.64 21.16 13.26
CA GLN A 60 10.43 20.11 13.90
C GLN A 60 10.92 19.04 12.91
N ALA A 61 10.41 19.03 11.70
CA ALA A 61 10.81 18.06 10.67
C ALA A 61 12.22 18.35 10.16
N THR A 62 13.18 17.52 10.57
CA THR A 62 14.60 17.69 10.21
C THR A 62 14.96 17.04 8.88
N ALA A 63 16.01 17.57 8.22
CA ALA A 63 16.56 16.98 7.01
C ALA A 63 16.99 15.52 7.22
N GLU A 64 17.53 15.18 8.38
CA GLU A 64 17.96 13.82 8.71
C GLU A 64 16.78 12.86 8.75
N ARG A 65 15.64 13.27 9.35
CA ARG A 65 14.44 12.46 9.39
C ARG A 65 13.87 12.19 8.01
N TYR A 66 13.84 13.20 7.13
CA TYR A 66 13.42 12.99 5.73
C TYR A 66 14.33 11.99 5.01
N ARG A 67 15.66 12.11 5.17
CA ARG A 67 16.61 11.15 4.58
C ARG A 67 16.36 9.74 5.06
N LYS A 68 16.20 9.56 6.39
CA LYS A 68 15.94 8.23 6.97
C LYS A 68 14.65 7.60 6.46
N LEU A 69 13.57 8.37 6.34
CA LEU A 69 12.30 7.88 5.79
C LEU A 69 12.43 7.49 4.31
N VAL A 70 13.13 8.27 3.49
CA VAL A 70 13.38 7.91 2.09
C VAL A 70 14.31 6.70 1.97
N ASP A 71 15.32 6.58 2.83
CA ASP A 71 16.18 5.39 2.89
C ASP A 71 15.39 4.12 3.26
N LEU A 72 14.43 4.23 4.18
CA LEU A 72 13.50 3.13 4.49
C LEU A 72 12.61 2.79 3.29
N ALA A 73 12.09 3.77 2.55
CA ALA A 73 11.30 3.51 1.35
C ALA A 73 12.12 2.78 0.27
N ALA A 74 13.36 3.22 0.03
CA ALA A 74 14.29 2.55 -0.87
C ALA A 74 14.62 1.12 -0.38
N GLY A 75 14.87 0.95 0.91
CA GLY A 75 15.10 -0.35 1.56
C GLY A 75 13.91 -1.31 1.47
N ALA A 76 12.69 -0.78 1.33
CA ALA A 76 11.47 -1.54 1.08
C ALA A 76 11.22 -1.88 -0.40
N ASN A 77 12.20 -1.68 -1.30
CA ASN A 77 12.06 -1.89 -2.75
C ASN A 77 10.99 -0.99 -3.42
N MET A 78 10.65 0.12 -2.80
CA MET A 78 9.76 1.12 -3.40
C MET A 78 10.50 1.91 -4.48
N ASN A 79 9.80 2.27 -5.56
CA ASN A 79 10.33 3.08 -6.64
C ASN A 79 9.60 4.42 -6.80
N ILE A 80 8.55 4.67 -5.99
CA ILE A 80 7.79 5.91 -5.99
C ILE A 80 7.26 6.23 -4.59
N LEU A 81 7.20 7.52 -4.25
CA LEU A 81 6.42 8.05 -3.13
C LEU A 81 5.40 9.04 -3.65
N ARG A 82 4.14 8.88 -3.27
CA ARG A 82 3.09 9.87 -3.51
C ARG A 82 3.04 10.82 -2.33
N LEU A 83 3.40 12.08 -2.57
CA LEU A 83 3.37 13.13 -1.57
C LEU A 83 1.95 13.72 -1.53
N TRP A 84 1.21 13.31 -0.51
CA TRP A 84 -0.22 13.53 -0.36
C TRP A 84 -0.61 15.01 -0.26
N GLY A 85 -1.67 15.42 -0.95
CA GLY A 85 -2.14 16.82 -1.02
C GLY A 85 -2.71 17.41 0.28
N GLY A 86 -2.99 16.59 1.29
CA GLY A 86 -3.31 17.05 2.66
C GLY A 86 -2.08 17.41 3.49
N ALA A 87 -0.88 17.28 2.90
CA ALA A 87 0.39 17.70 3.48
C ALA A 87 0.78 19.11 2.96
N ALA A 88 1.98 19.60 3.31
CA ALA A 88 2.56 20.77 2.65
C ALA A 88 3.77 20.37 1.77
N VAL A 89 4.42 21.36 1.14
CA VAL A 89 5.69 21.14 0.44
C VAL A 89 6.73 20.66 1.45
N HIS A 90 7.28 19.48 1.22
CA HIS A 90 8.26 18.88 2.13
C HIS A 90 9.62 19.59 2.06
N HIS A 91 10.45 19.32 3.07
CA HIS A 91 11.81 19.84 3.15
C HIS A 91 12.65 19.38 1.93
N PRO A 92 13.56 20.23 1.38
CA PRO A 92 14.39 19.88 0.21
C PRO A 92 15.13 18.55 0.33
N ALA A 93 15.53 18.15 1.54
CA ALA A 93 16.21 16.88 1.78
C ALA A 93 15.40 15.64 1.33
N LEU A 94 14.06 15.69 1.32
CA LEU A 94 13.23 14.61 0.77
C LEU A 94 13.54 14.43 -0.72
N TYR A 95 13.43 15.50 -1.48
CA TYR A 95 13.61 15.46 -2.94
C TYR A 95 15.06 15.13 -3.33
N GLU A 96 16.04 15.73 -2.62
CA GLU A 96 17.47 15.45 -2.81
C GLU A 96 17.77 13.96 -2.57
N THR A 97 17.22 13.38 -1.50
CA THR A 97 17.43 11.96 -1.20
C THR A 97 16.69 11.07 -2.21
N CYS A 98 15.48 11.45 -2.64
CA CYS A 98 14.79 10.75 -3.73
C CYS A 98 15.60 10.78 -5.04
N ASP A 99 16.23 11.92 -5.38
CA ASP A 99 17.12 12.04 -6.52
C ASP A 99 18.32 11.07 -6.41
N GLU A 100 18.93 10.97 -5.23
CA GLU A 100 20.08 10.10 -4.96
C GLU A 100 19.72 8.61 -4.96
N ARG A 101 18.55 8.25 -4.43
CA ARG A 101 18.09 6.86 -4.31
C ARG A 101 17.33 6.35 -5.53
N GLY A 102 17.00 7.22 -6.49
CA GLY A 102 16.22 6.86 -7.66
C GLY A 102 14.73 6.58 -7.34
N ILE A 103 14.20 7.17 -6.27
CA ILE A 103 12.78 7.11 -5.91
C ILE A 103 12.04 8.19 -6.66
N LEU A 104 11.04 7.81 -7.46
CA LEU A 104 10.18 8.76 -8.14
C LEU A 104 9.25 9.46 -7.13
N VAL A 105 8.88 10.70 -7.44
CA VAL A 105 7.96 11.49 -6.65
C VAL A 105 6.73 11.81 -7.48
N TRP A 106 5.57 11.42 -6.98
CA TRP A 106 4.27 11.90 -7.38
C TRP A 106 3.90 13.05 -6.46
N GLN A 107 3.99 14.28 -6.96
CA GLN A 107 3.75 15.48 -6.17
C GLN A 107 2.33 15.99 -6.36
N GLU A 108 1.55 16.03 -5.30
CA GLU A 108 0.26 16.71 -5.27
C GLU A 108 0.43 18.18 -4.85
N PHE A 109 -0.45 19.04 -5.36
CA PHE A 109 -0.67 20.35 -4.78
C PHE A 109 -1.48 20.21 -3.49
N MET A 110 -1.43 21.22 -2.61
CA MET A 110 -2.02 21.19 -1.27
C MET A 110 -3.54 21.37 -1.30
N LEU A 111 -4.20 20.52 -2.10
CA LEU A 111 -5.66 20.40 -2.17
C LEU A 111 -6.04 18.97 -1.80
N ALA A 112 -6.98 18.80 -0.86
CA ALA A 112 -7.40 17.47 -0.43
C ALA A 112 -8.84 17.48 0.09
N CYS A 113 -9.64 16.52 -0.38
CA CYS A 113 -10.94 16.13 0.19
C CYS A 113 -11.94 17.29 0.39
N ASN A 114 -11.84 18.36 -0.38
CA ASN A 114 -12.69 19.53 -0.21
C ASN A 114 -13.03 20.18 -1.55
N ASP A 115 -14.06 21.02 -1.56
CA ASP A 115 -14.37 21.96 -2.64
C ASP A 115 -13.64 23.28 -2.36
N TYR A 116 -12.88 23.74 -3.34
CA TYR A 116 -12.02 24.92 -3.20
C TYR A 116 -12.61 26.12 -3.94
N PRO A 117 -12.45 27.35 -3.39
CA PRO A 117 -13.03 28.56 -3.97
C PRO A 117 -12.54 28.86 -5.39
N ASP A 118 -13.41 29.49 -6.18
CA ASP A 118 -13.13 29.97 -7.54
C ASP A 118 -13.03 31.51 -7.62
N ASP A 119 -12.99 32.19 -6.46
CA ASP A 119 -12.87 33.66 -6.42
C ASP A 119 -11.44 34.12 -6.76
N GLU A 120 -11.35 35.38 -7.20
CA GLU A 120 -10.09 35.97 -7.68
C GLU A 120 -8.99 36.00 -6.61
N HIS A 121 -9.34 36.23 -5.35
CA HIS A 121 -8.38 36.26 -4.25
C HIS A 121 -7.74 34.88 -4.04
N TYR A 122 -8.57 33.86 -3.90
CA TYR A 122 -8.09 32.47 -3.72
C TYR A 122 -7.22 32.02 -4.89
N LEU A 123 -7.69 32.25 -6.13
CA LEU A 123 -6.96 31.85 -7.33
C LEU A 123 -5.61 32.59 -7.46
N SER A 124 -5.52 33.85 -7.06
CA SER A 124 -4.28 34.63 -7.05
C SER A 124 -3.26 34.06 -6.04
N VAL A 125 -3.71 33.68 -4.84
CA VAL A 125 -2.87 33.04 -3.83
C VAL A 125 -2.40 31.66 -4.32
N LEU A 126 -3.31 30.83 -4.83
CA LEU A 126 -3.00 29.52 -5.38
C LEU A 126 -1.98 29.61 -6.54
N GLU A 127 -2.13 30.59 -7.43
CA GLU A 127 -1.19 30.82 -8.55
C GLU A 127 0.21 31.14 -8.03
N SER A 128 0.31 31.99 -7.02
CA SER A 128 1.59 32.37 -6.41
C SER A 128 2.28 31.18 -5.75
N GLU A 129 1.56 30.42 -4.92
CA GLU A 129 2.11 29.25 -4.22
C GLU A 129 2.48 28.12 -5.18
N ALA A 130 1.60 27.78 -6.12
CA ALA A 130 1.86 26.73 -7.10
C ALA A 130 3.03 27.08 -8.01
N THR A 131 3.15 28.35 -8.42
CA THR A 131 4.30 28.82 -9.21
C THR A 131 5.61 28.65 -8.45
N ALA A 132 5.65 29.08 -7.19
CA ALA A 132 6.84 28.94 -6.34
C ALA A 132 7.23 27.46 -6.16
N MET A 133 6.24 26.60 -5.89
CA MET A 133 6.43 25.16 -5.74
C MET A 133 6.97 24.52 -7.02
N ILE A 134 6.37 24.76 -8.18
CA ILE A 134 6.83 24.20 -9.46
C ILE A 134 8.25 24.65 -9.76
N LEU A 135 8.56 25.94 -9.62
CA LEU A 135 9.91 26.48 -9.88
C LEU A 135 10.98 25.88 -8.94
N ALA A 136 10.62 25.63 -7.68
CA ALA A 136 11.52 25.00 -6.72
C ALA A 136 11.77 23.53 -7.04
N LEU A 137 10.71 22.76 -7.38
CA LEU A 137 10.75 21.31 -7.48
C LEU A 137 11.05 20.76 -8.88
N ARG A 138 10.78 21.50 -9.96
CA ARG A 138 11.03 21.04 -11.34
C ARG A 138 12.49 20.71 -11.63
N ARG A 139 13.43 21.17 -10.82
CA ARG A 139 14.86 20.85 -10.94
C ARG A 139 15.20 19.43 -10.48
N HIS A 140 14.32 18.79 -9.66
CA HIS A 140 14.56 17.46 -9.13
C HIS A 140 14.18 16.40 -10.16
N PRO A 141 15.12 15.54 -10.59
CA PRO A 141 14.83 14.45 -11.52
C PRO A 141 13.86 13.40 -10.93
N SER A 142 13.78 13.26 -9.62
CA SER A 142 12.82 12.38 -8.94
C SER A 142 11.37 12.80 -9.14
N VAL A 143 11.06 14.10 -9.22
CA VAL A 143 9.66 14.56 -9.46
C VAL A 143 9.23 14.11 -10.85
N ALA A 144 8.35 13.12 -10.92
CA ALA A 144 7.94 12.46 -12.15
C ALA A 144 6.53 12.82 -12.61
N LEU A 145 5.66 13.26 -11.67
CA LEU A 145 4.24 13.47 -11.89
C LEU A 145 3.73 14.59 -11.01
N TRP A 146 3.00 15.53 -11.60
CA TRP A 146 2.20 16.54 -10.90
C TRP A 146 0.76 16.09 -10.77
N CYS A 147 0.12 16.39 -9.63
CA CYS A 147 -1.28 16.09 -9.42
C CYS A 147 -1.98 17.26 -8.72
N GLY A 148 -3.17 17.60 -9.16
CA GLY A 148 -3.94 18.73 -8.62
C GLY A 148 -4.31 18.59 -7.15
N GLY A 149 -4.44 17.34 -6.66
CA GLY A 149 -4.69 17.07 -5.25
C GLY A 149 -5.37 15.72 -5.00
N ASN A 150 -5.71 15.48 -3.74
CA ASN A 150 -6.30 14.24 -3.26
C ASN A 150 -7.83 14.28 -3.26
N GLU A 151 -8.48 13.27 -3.83
CA GLU A 151 -9.93 13.00 -3.74
C GLU A 151 -10.84 14.17 -4.16
N LEU A 152 -10.39 15.00 -5.09
CA LEU A 152 -11.13 16.23 -5.45
C LEU A 152 -12.39 15.97 -6.27
N PHE A 153 -12.47 14.80 -6.96
CA PHE A 153 -13.66 14.40 -7.74
C PHE A 153 -14.61 13.50 -6.96
N ASN A 154 -14.31 13.19 -5.71
CA ASN A 154 -15.21 12.43 -4.85
C ASN A 154 -16.46 13.27 -4.51
N GLY A 155 -17.59 12.60 -4.23
CA GLY A 155 -18.88 13.26 -4.00
C GLY A 155 -18.89 14.26 -2.84
N TRP A 156 -18.02 14.06 -1.85
CA TRP A 156 -17.87 14.99 -0.72
C TRP A 156 -17.00 16.21 -1.01
N SER A 157 -16.17 16.17 -2.06
CA SER A 157 -15.32 17.28 -2.47
C SER A 157 -16.03 18.19 -3.49
N GLY A 158 -16.75 17.61 -4.42
CA GLY A 158 -17.60 18.35 -5.35
C GLY A 158 -16.88 19.01 -6.52
N MET A 159 -15.55 18.95 -6.60
CA MET A 159 -14.80 19.53 -7.71
C MET A 159 -14.97 18.71 -9.01
N THR A 160 -14.68 19.35 -10.13
CA THR A 160 -14.71 18.76 -11.46
C THR A 160 -13.50 19.20 -12.28
N ASP A 161 -13.34 18.64 -13.47
CA ASP A 161 -12.31 19.09 -14.44
C ASP A 161 -12.55 20.53 -14.96
N GLN A 162 -13.68 21.13 -14.62
CA GLN A 162 -14.00 22.53 -14.92
C GLN A 162 -13.69 23.49 -13.78
N SER A 163 -13.42 23.02 -12.57
CA SER A 163 -13.05 23.83 -11.43
C SER A 163 -11.85 24.72 -11.73
N LEU A 164 -11.96 26.03 -11.49
CA LEU A 164 -10.96 27.00 -11.93
C LEU A 164 -9.59 26.76 -11.27
N ALA A 165 -9.56 26.30 -10.02
CA ALA A 165 -8.34 25.93 -9.32
C ALA A 165 -7.56 24.83 -10.09
N LEU A 166 -8.22 23.76 -10.53
CA LEU A 166 -7.57 22.68 -11.27
C LEU A 166 -7.12 23.10 -12.68
N ARG A 167 -7.91 23.92 -13.35
CA ARG A 167 -7.53 24.48 -14.66
C ARG A 167 -6.31 25.40 -14.55
N LEU A 168 -6.22 26.18 -13.47
CA LEU A 168 -5.08 27.03 -13.14
C LEU A 168 -3.83 26.18 -12.91
N LEU A 169 -3.88 25.15 -12.05
CA LEU A 169 -2.77 24.26 -11.77
C LEU A 169 -2.26 23.55 -13.03
N ASN A 170 -3.17 23.02 -13.86
CA ASN A 170 -2.81 22.39 -15.12
C ASN A 170 -2.09 23.37 -16.07
N ARG A 171 -2.60 24.60 -16.20
CA ARG A 171 -1.95 25.67 -16.98
C ARG A 171 -0.53 25.97 -16.48
N LEU A 172 -0.35 26.08 -15.15
CA LEU A 172 0.96 26.36 -14.55
C LEU A 172 1.94 25.23 -14.79
N CYS A 173 1.54 23.97 -14.60
CA CYS A 173 2.37 22.80 -14.90
C CYS A 173 2.77 22.78 -16.38
N TYR A 174 1.84 22.98 -17.31
CA TYR A 174 2.12 23.03 -18.73
C TYR A 174 3.09 24.16 -19.10
N THR A 175 2.93 25.34 -18.49
CA THR A 175 3.74 26.50 -18.80
C THR A 175 5.14 26.44 -18.21
N LEU A 176 5.26 25.95 -16.96
CA LEU A 176 6.49 26.01 -16.19
C LEU A 176 7.30 24.69 -16.21
N ASP A 177 6.63 23.54 -16.46
CA ASP A 177 7.25 22.20 -16.41
C ASP A 177 6.52 21.18 -17.31
N ARG A 178 6.33 21.51 -18.57
CA ARG A 178 5.53 20.74 -19.54
C ARG A 178 6.01 19.33 -19.83
N ASP A 179 7.24 19.00 -19.47
CA ASP A 179 7.83 17.67 -19.73
C ASP A 179 7.37 16.61 -18.72
N ARG A 180 6.68 17.04 -17.65
CA ARG A 180 6.05 16.14 -16.68
C ARG A 180 4.53 16.08 -16.86
N PRO A 181 3.93 14.88 -16.79
CA PRO A 181 2.49 14.75 -16.85
C PRO A 181 1.81 15.40 -15.64
N PHE A 182 0.55 15.80 -15.83
CA PHE A 182 -0.33 16.33 -14.81
C PHE A 182 -1.61 15.49 -14.74
N LEU A 183 -2.02 15.09 -13.53
CA LEU A 183 -3.32 14.52 -13.22
C LEU A 183 -4.16 15.54 -12.47
N ALA A 184 -5.45 15.63 -12.78
CA ALA A 184 -6.34 16.57 -12.08
C ALA A 184 -6.47 16.22 -10.59
N THR A 185 -6.56 14.95 -10.26
CA THR A 185 -6.69 14.44 -8.89
C THR A 185 -6.34 12.95 -8.84
N SER A 186 -6.28 12.36 -7.65
CA SER A 186 -6.31 10.92 -7.40
C SER A 186 -7.41 10.62 -6.39
N PRO A 187 -8.33 9.64 -6.66
CA PRO A 187 -8.35 8.78 -7.84
C PRO A 187 -8.95 9.46 -9.08
N LEU A 188 -8.65 8.88 -10.23
CA LEU A 188 -9.41 9.03 -11.47
C LEU A 188 -10.15 7.73 -11.78
N GLU A 189 -11.05 7.76 -12.76
CA GLU A 189 -11.82 6.58 -13.17
C GLU A 189 -10.92 5.40 -13.55
N GLY A 190 -11.26 4.21 -13.03
CA GLY A 190 -10.48 2.99 -13.18
C GLY A 190 -9.37 2.79 -12.15
N MET A 191 -9.14 3.75 -11.26
CA MET A 191 -8.19 3.61 -10.15
C MET A 191 -8.92 3.11 -8.90
N GLY A 192 -8.34 2.12 -8.22
CA GLY A 192 -8.70 1.72 -6.86
C GLY A 192 -8.13 2.72 -5.85
N HIS A 193 -8.98 3.20 -4.93
CA HIS A 193 -8.58 4.16 -3.92
C HIS A 193 -9.48 4.00 -2.70
N GLY A 194 -8.91 3.60 -1.56
CA GLY A 194 -9.65 3.25 -0.36
C GLY A 194 -9.59 1.75 -0.03
N GLY A 195 -10.39 1.33 0.95
CA GLY A 195 -10.28 -0.01 1.52
C GLY A 195 -9.15 -0.05 2.55
N TYR A 196 -9.45 0.48 3.78
CA TYR A 196 -8.46 0.60 4.85
C TYR A 196 -8.73 -0.39 5.99
N LEU A 197 -9.39 -1.51 5.69
CA LEU A 197 -9.72 -2.56 6.64
C LEU A 197 -9.31 -3.91 6.08
N PHE A 198 -8.85 -4.82 6.95
CA PHE A 198 -8.61 -6.20 6.54
C PHE A 198 -9.92 -6.92 6.18
N TYR A 199 -10.97 -6.66 6.94
CA TYR A 199 -12.33 -7.16 6.67
C TYR A 199 -13.32 -6.01 6.77
N ASP A 200 -14.14 -5.86 5.74
CA ASP A 200 -15.21 -4.85 5.70
C ASP A 200 -16.57 -5.52 5.96
N SER A 201 -17.12 -5.32 7.14
CA SER A 201 -18.42 -5.89 7.54
C SER A 201 -19.58 -5.36 6.71
N ARG A 202 -19.46 -4.17 6.11
CA ARG A 202 -20.50 -3.58 5.25
C ARG A 202 -20.71 -4.40 3.97
N TYR A 203 -19.65 -5.00 3.45
CA TYR A 203 -19.66 -5.82 2.23
C TYR A 203 -19.50 -7.30 2.51
N GLY A 204 -19.17 -7.69 3.74
CA GLY A 204 -18.92 -9.08 4.13
C GLY A 204 -17.70 -9.70 3.49
N THR A 205 -16.71 -8.89 3.07
CA THR A 205 -15.52 -9.32 2.32
C THR A 205 -14.21 -8.95 3.02
N ASP A 206 -13.22 -9.80 2.92
CA ASP A 206 -11.85 -9.49 3.32
C ASP A 206 -11.01 -8.98 2.13
N VAL A 207 -9.77 -8.58 2.41
CA VAL A 207 -8.83 -8.07 1.39
C VAL A 207 -8.58 -9.08 0.27
N TYR A 208 -8.57 -10.38 0.56
CA TYR A 208 -8.35 -11.43 -0.44
C TYR A 208 -9.49 -11.48 -1.45
N GLN A 209 -10.72 -11.37 -0.98
CA GLN A 209 -11.92 -11.36 -1.83
C GLN A 209 -12.07 -10.03 -2.57
N CYS A 210 -11.83 -8.92 -1.86
CA CYS A 210 -11.98 -7.59 -2.43
C CYS A 210 -10.97 -7.35 -3.57
N PHE A 211 -9.68 -7.48 -3.27
CA PHE A 211 -8.62 -7.19 -4.25
C PHE A 211 -8.41 -8.34 -5.26
N GLY A 212 -8.68 -9.59 -4.86
CA GLY A 212 -8.59 -10.75 -5.75
C GLY A 212 -9.62 -10.76 -6.88
N ASN A 213 -10.73 -10.02 -6.71
CA ASN A 213 -11.81 -9.88 -7.71
C ASN A 213 -11.86 -8.49 -8.35
N ALA A 214 -11.05 -7.53 -7.89
CA ALA A 214 -11.01 -6.19 -8.45
C ALA A 214 -10.10 -6.13 -9.68
N GLU A 215 -10.47 -5.29 -10.65
CA GLU A 215 -9.68 -4.98 -11.84
C GLU A 215 -9.54 -3.46 -11.94
N ASN A 216 -8.38 -2.93 -11.53
CA ASN A 216 -8.09 -1.51 -11.59
C ASN A 216 -6.80 -1.25 -12.39
N ILE A 217 -6.73 -0.10 -13.06
CA ILE A 217 -5.51 0.32 -13.79
C ILE A 217 -4.38 0.71 -12.84
N ALA A 218 -4.72 1.05 -11.61
CA ALA A 218 -3.80 1.38 -10.52
C ALA A 218 -4.54 1.27 -9.17
N TYR A 219 -3.82 0.97 -8.11
CA TYR A 219 -4.29 1.11 -6.73
C TYR A 219 -3.50 2.25 -6.08
N THR A 220 -4.12 3.43 -5.97
CA THR A 220 -3.45 4.65 -5.53
C THR A 220 -3.53 4.87 -4.03
N GLU A 221 -4.50 4.22 -3.36
CA GLU A 221 -4.56 4.06 -1.92
C GLU A 221 -5.24 2.74 -1.56
N PHE A 222 -4.71 2.07 -0.56
CA PHE A 222 -5.30 0.93 0.15
C PHE A 222 -4.57 0.78 1.48
N GLY A 223 -5.19 0.18 2.48
CA GLY A 223 -4.54 0.04 3.78
C GLY A 223 -5.09 -1.13 4.58
N VAL A 224 -4.29 -1.58 5.52
CA VAL A 224 -4.69 -2.48 6.60
C VAL A 224 -4.10 -1.90 7.87
N PRO A 225 -4.88 -1.59 8.90
CA PRO A 225 -4.35 -1.01 10.12
C PRO A 225 -3.75 -2.07 11.05
N SER A 226 -2.84 -1.62 11.93
CA SER A 226 -2.43 -2.38 13.10
C SER A 226 -2.37 -1.48 14.34
N VAL A 227 -2.53 -2.08 15.51
CA VAL A 227 -2.33 -1.47 16.81
C VAL A 227 -0.83 -1.29 17.04
N SER A 228 -0.42 -0.18 17.65
CA SER A 228 0.98 0.09 17.94
C SER A 228 1.50 -0.84 19.03
N GLU A 229 2.82 -1.09 19.03
CA GLU A 229 3.44 -1.95 20.04
C GLU A 229 3.38 -1.34 21.46
N MET A 230 3.50 -2.21 22.47
CA MET A 230 3.33 -1.82 23.88
C MET A 230 4.20 -0.64 24.29
N GLU A 231 5.48 -0.60 23.89
CA GLU A 231 6.38 0.52 24.21
C GLU A 231 5.83 1.89 23.77
N ALA A 232 5.17 1.94 22.60
CA ALA A 232 4.55 3.15 22.12
C ALA A 232 3.26 3.46 22.89
N LEU A 233 2.44 2.44 23.14
CA LEU A 233 1.17 2.58 23.86
C LEU A 233 1.37 3.06 25.30
N GLU A 234 2.33 2.51 26.04
CA GLU A 234 2.68 2.93 27.41
C GLU A 234 3.05 4.40 27.52
N ARG A 235 3.48 5.03 26.42
CA ARG A 235 3.82 6.46 26.39
C ARG A 235 2.62 7.38 26.20
N ILE A 236 1.49 6.85 25.72
CA ILE A 236 0.35 7.66 25.28
C ILE A 236 -0.99 7.21 25.86
N ILE A 237 -1.09 5.99 26.37
CA ILE A 237 -2.31 5.44 26.99
C ILE A 237 -2.06 5.23 28.48
N PRO A 238 -2.89 5.79 29.36
CA PRO A 238 -2.77 5.58 30.81
C PRO A 238 -2.93 4.09 31.18
N PRO A 239 -2.24 3.60 32.25
CA PRO A 239 -2.28 2.19 32.63
C PRO A 239 -3.68 1.62 32.90
N GLU A 240 -4.61 2.45 33.37
CA GLU A 240 -6.00 2.07 33.61
C GLU A 240 -6.78 1.82 32.32
N GLU A 241 -6.46 2.53 31.23
CA GLU A 241 -7.06 2.36 29.89
C GLU A 241 -6.33 1.31 29.06
N LEU A 242 -5.07 0.99 29.39
CA LEU A 242 -4.26 0.02 28.66
C LEU A 242 -4.62 -1.44 28.96
N LYS A 243 -5.57 -1.70 29.86
CA LYS A 243 -6.01 -3.05 30.22
C LYS A 243 -6.81 -3.75 29.10
N GLU A 244 -7.44 -2.97 28.23
CA GLU A 244 -8.27 -3.46 27.16
C GLU A 244 -8.21 -2.51 25.97
N LEU A 245 -8.24 -3.06 24.76
CA LEU A 245 -8.42 -2.29 23.53
C LEU A 245 -9.89 -1.85 23.43
N ALA A 246 -10.19 -0.63 23.85
CA ALA A 246 -11.55 -0.09 23.94
C ALA A 246 -11.59 1.41 23.57
N PRO A 247 -12.74 1.96 23.13
CA PRO A 247 -12.86 3.35 22.69
C PRO A 247 -12.91 4.35 23.86
N THR A 248 -11.93 4.29 24.76
CA THR A 248 -11.74 5.26 25.84
C THR A 248 -11.11 6.55 25.32
N GLU A 249 -10.97 7.58 26.16
CA GLU A 249 -10.54 8.92 25.75
C GLU A 249 -9.15 8.90 25.10
N SER A 250 -8.17 8.23 25.71
CA SER A 250 -6.79 8.21 25.21
C SER A 250 -6.68 7.41 23.90
N TRP A 251 -7.37 6.27 23.79
CA TRP A 251 -7.42 5.49 22.57
C TRP A 251 -8.06 6.26 21.39
N VAL A 252 -9.11 7.05 21.66
CA VAL A 252 -9.75 7.91 20.67
C VAL A 252 -8.82 9.05 20.29
N LEU A 253 -8.23 9.75 21.28
CA LEU A 253 -7.30 10.86 21.04
C LEU A 253 -6.11 10.42 20.18
N HIS A 254 -5.58 9.22 20.42
CA HIS A 254 -4.45 8.67 19.68
C HIS A 254 -4.84 7.81 18.48
N HIS A 255 -5.99 8.11 17.83
CA HIS A 255 -6.36 7.66 16.49
C HIS A 255 -6.80 6.20 16.35
N ALA A 256 -6.91 5.43 17.43
CA ALA A 256 -7.35 4.03 17.33
C ALA A 256 -8.84 3.92 16.97
N PHE A 257 -9.67 4.80 17.51
CA PHE A 257 -11.12 4.83 17.29
C PHE A 257 -11.61 6.19 16.82
N ARG A 258 -12.74 6.23 16.13
CA ARG A 258 -13.48 7.45 15.73
C ARG A 258 -12.69 8.44 14.88
N ALA A 259 -11.59 8.03 14.23
CA ALA A 259 -10.83 8.94 13.37
C ALA A 259 -11.59 9.30 12.10
N TRP A 260 -12.15 8.31 11.39
CA TRP A 260 -12.95 8.47 10.17
C TRP A 260 -14.13 7.49 10.08
N MET A 261 -14.11 6.44 10.88
CA MET A 261 -15.21 5.49 11.12
C MET A 261 -15.20 5.11 12.61
N PRO A 262 -16.29 4.53 13.14
CA PRO A 262 -16.38 4.20 14.56
C PRO A 262 -15.23 3.35 15.10
N GLU A 263 -14.80 2.33 14.37
CA GLU A 263 -13.70 1.43 14.76
C GLU A 263 -12.36 1.74 14.08
N SER A 264 -12.34 2.69 13.17
CA SER A 264 -11.16 3.20 12.45
C SER A 264 -9.98 2.21 12.37
N HIS A 265 -8.85 2.56 13.01
CA HIS A 265 -7.63 1.81 12.90
C HIS A 265 -7.47 0.69 13.94
N ALA A 266 -8.25 0.68 15.03
CA ALA A 266 -8.23 -0.43 16.00
C ALA A 266 -8.79 -1.72 15.40
N SER A 267 -9.72 -1.62 14.46
CA SER A 267 -10.36 -2.75 13.75
C SER A 267 -10.82 -3.88 14.68
N LEU A 268 -11.37 -3.52 15.86
CA LEU A 268 -11.68 -4.47 16.93
C LEU A 268 -12.70 -5.53 16.49
N GLU A 269 -13.67 -5.17 15.67
CA GLU A 269 -14.62 -6.11 15.08
C GLU A 269 -13.91 -7.16 14.21
N THR A 270 -12.95 -6.73 13.40
CA THR A 270 -12.12 -7.63 12.59
C THR A 270 -11.29 -8.58 13.46
N LEU A 271 -10.66 -8.04 14.53
CA LEU A 271 -9.89 -8.86 15.46
C LEU A 271 -10.77 -9.90 16.18
N ARG A 272 -11.95 -9.49 16.65
CA ARG A 272 -12.93 -10.40 17.26
C ARG A 272 -13.43 -11.48 16.29
N ARG A 273 -13.66 -11.12 15.04
CA ARG A 273 -14.06 -12.05 13.98
C ARG A 273 -13.07 -13.18 13.78
N TYR A 274 -11.78 -12.86 13.67
CA TYR A 274 -10.75 -13.85 13.35
C TYR A 274 -10.19 -14.55 14.59
N PHE A 275 -10.16 -13.89 15.75
CA PHE A 275 -9.44 -14.37 16.93
C PHE A 275 -10.30 -14.54 18.19
N GLY A 276 -11.60 -14.26 18.10
CA GLY A 276 -12.52 -14.36 19.24
C GLY A 276 -12.70 -13.06 20.01
N ALA A 277 -13.70 -13.06 20.91
CA ALA A 277 -14.08 -11.87 21.68
C ALA A 277 -13.01 -11.45 22.69
N ASP A 278 -12.42 -12.43 23.38
CA ASP A 278 -11.44 -12.23 24.43
C ASP A 278 -10.02 -12.07 23.88
N GLY A 279 -9.18 -11.33 24.58
CA GLY A 279 -7.76 -11.15 24.24
C GLY A 279 -7.15 -9.94 24.95
N THR A 280 -5.89 -10.09 25.39
CA THR A 280 -5.12 -8.99 25.98
C THR A 280 -4.72 -7.98 24.90
N VAL A 281 -4.26 -6.79 25.30
CA VAL A 281 -3.76 -5.77 24.37
C VAL A 281 -2.57 -6.31 23.58
N GLU A 282 -1.66 -7.05 24.21
CA GLU A 282 -0.50 -7.68 23.56
C GLU A 282 -0.91 -8.68 22.47
N GLU A 283 -1.93 -9.51 22.75
CA GLU A 283 -2.47 -10.42 21.77
C GLU A 283 -3.12 -9.65 20.59
N ARG A 284 -3.85 -8.57 20.88
CA ARG A 284 -4.46 -7.72 19.84
C ARG A 284 -3.40 -7.03 18.96
N ILE A 285 -2.28 -6.59 19.56
CA ILE A 285 -1.13 -6.08 18.79
C ILE A 285 -0.62 -7.16 17.83
N ALA A 286 -0.26 -8.34 18.34
CA ALA A 286 0.27 -9.43 17.52
C ALA A 286 -0.70 -9.88 16.41
N GLN A 287 -2.00 -9.95 16.71
CA GLN A 287 -3.07 -10.28 15.78
C GLN A 287 -3.22 -9.24 14.68
N SER A 288 -3.23 -7.95 15.05
CA SER A 288 -3.35 -6.86 14.07
C SER A 288 -2.12 -6.73 13.17
N ASP A 289 -0.91 -6.93 13.71
CA ASP A 289 0.33 -6.97 12.93
C ASP A 289 0.35 -8.14 11.94
N TRP A 290 -0.19 -9.29 12.32
CA TRP A 290 -0.34 -10.43 11.41
C TRP A 290 -1.29 -10.10 10.27
N LEU A 291 -2.49 -9.54 10.57
CA LEU A 291 -3.45 -9.13 9.55
C LEU A 291 -2.87 -8.04 8.64
N GLN A 292 -2.20 -7.03 9.19
CA GLN A 292 -1.57 -5.96 8.40
C GLN A 292 -0.52 -6.51 7.45
N SER A 293 0.36 -7.38 7.96
CA SER A 293 1.46 -7.94 7.18
C SER A 293 0.97 -8.80 6.02
N GLU A 294 0.08 -9.77 6.28
CA GLU A 294 -0.44 -10.66 5.24
C GLU A 294 -1.39 -9.92 4.28
N GLY A 295 -2.22 -9.02 4.80
CA GLY A 295 -3.14 -8.25 3.98
C GLY A 295 -2.42 -7.33 2.99
N LEU A 296 -1.46 -6.52 3.45
CA LEU A 296 -0.68 -5.64 2.57
C LEU A 296 0.15 -6.44 1.57
N LYS A 297 0.79 -7.52 2.01
CA LYS A 297 1.53 -8.43 1.12
C LYS A 297 0.64 -8.94 0.00
N PHE A 298 -0.56 -9.46 0.34
CA PHE A 298 -1.51 -9.96 -0.65
C PHE A 298 -1.91 -8.89 -1.65
N ILE A 299 -2.27 -7.68 -1.18
CA ILE A 299 -2.74 -6.60 -2.06
C ILE A 299 -1.64 -6.19 -3.05
N TYR A 300 -0.40 -5.98 -2.58
CA TYR A 300 0.71 -5.64 -3.47
C TYR A 300 1.00 -6.72 -4.51
N GLU A 301 1.04 -7.98 -4.09
CA GLU A 301 1.29 -9.09 -5.01
C GLU A 301 0.13 -9.28 -6.00
N GLU A 302 -1.13 -9.09 -5.57
CA GLU A 302 -2.30 -9.19 -6.47
C GLU A 302 -2.28 -8.06 -7.51
N ALA A 303 -2.02 -6.83 -7.10
CA ALA A 303 -1.87 -5.72 -8.04
C ALA A 303 -0.78 -5.98 -9.09
N ARG A 304 0.35 -6.58 -8.68
CA ARG A 304 1.44 -6.97 -9.59
C ARG A 304 1.02 -8.11 -10.53
N ARG A 305 0.25 -9.11 -10.05
CA ARG A 305 -0.30 -10.18 -10.91
C ARG A 305 -1.21 -9.65 -12.01
N GLN A 306 -1.94 -8.54 -11.74
CA GLN A 306 -2.81 -7.87 -12.71
C GLN A 306 -2.04 -7.07 -13.77
N SER A 307 -0.70 -6.94 -13.68
CA SER A 307 0.11 -6.31 -14.73
C SER A 307 0.03 -7.13 -16.04
N PRO A 308 -0.07 -6.48 -17.21
CA PRO A 308 0.13 -5.06 -17.52
C PRO A 308 -1.13 -4.17 -17.46
N HIS A 309 -2.31 -4.71 -17.11
CA HIS A 309 -3.51 -3.88 -16.91
C HIS A 309 -3.34 -2.93 -15.72
N CYS A 310 -3.04 -3.47 -14.56
CA CYS A 310 -2.63 -2.68 -13.39
C CYS A 310 -1.17 -2.26 -13.51
N SER A 311 -0.87 -1.00 -13.20
CA SER A 311 0.47 -0.42 -13.35
C SER A 311 1.01 0.24 -12.08
N ALA A 312 0.24 0.26 -10.98
CA ALA A 312 0.66 0.87 -9.72
C ALA A 312 -0.02 0.27 -8.50
N ALA A 313 0.72 0.23 -7.39
CA ALA A 313 0.19 -0.08 -6.07
C ALA A 313 0.89 0.77 -5.00
N LEU A 314 0.11 1.59 -4.28
CA LEU A 314 0.59 2.50 -3.25
C LEU A 314 -0.31 2.39 -2.02
N ASN A 315 0.21 1.88 -0.88
CA ASN A 315 -0.60 1.80 0.34
C ASN A 315 -0.80 3.16 1.01
N TRP A 316 -1.87 3.31 1.72
CA TRP A 316 -2.10 4.34 2.73
C TRP A 316 -1.76 3.74 4.11
N CYS A 317 -0.64 4.17 4.79
CA CYS A 317 0.35 5.11 4.29
C CYS A 317 1.77 4.64 4.68
N PHE A 318 2.80 5.41 4.32
CA PHE A 318 4.17 5.05 4.64
C PHE A 318 4.50 5.30 6.11
N ASN A 319 4.31 6.55 6.58
CA ASN A 319 4.76 7.05 7.87
C ASN A 319 3.63 7.72 8.66
N GLU A 320 3.92 8.11 9.88
CA GLU A 320 3.04 8.83 10.80
C GLU A 320 3.65 10.18 11.20
N PRO A 321 2.81 11.23 11.42
CA PRO A 321 3.29 12.53 11.88
C PRO A 321 3.48 12.61 13.41
N TRP A 322 2.99 11.67 14.19
CA TRP A 322 3.05 11.59 15.64
C TRP A 322 2.78 10.17 16.13
N ILE A 323 2.93 9.89 17.42
CA ILE A 323 2.67 8.56 17.99
C ILE A 323 1.17 8.30 18.01
N THR A 324 0.69 7.36 17.19
CA THR A 324 -0.69 6.90 17.17
C THR A 324 -0.84 5.57 17.91
N ALA A 325 -2.04 5.29 18.45
CA ALA A 325 -2.32 4.01 19.09
C ALA A 325 -2.65 2.90 18.11
N ALA A 326 -3.13 3.25 16.91
CA ALA A 326 -3.31 2.36 15.77
C ALA A 326 -3.29 3.16 14.47
N ASN A 327 -2.76 2.59 13.38
CA ASN A 327 -2.69 3.26 12.08
C ASN A 327 -2.48 2.27 10.93
N CYS A 328 -2.81 2.68 9.69
CA CYS A 328 -2.47 1.97 8.46
C CYS A 328 -1.00 2.12 8.02
N SER A 329 -0.21 3.00 8.66
CA SER A 329 1.20 3.20 8.36
C SER A 329 2.01 1.92 8.48
N ILE A 330 3.09 1.80 7.70
CA ILE A 330 4.06 0.70 7.79
C ILE A 330 5.34 1.11 8.52
N VAL A 331 5.54 2.42 8.73
CA VAL A 331 6.61 2.99 9.55
C VAL A 331 5.97 3.85 10.63
N ARG A 332 6.11 3.43 11.87
CA ARG A 332 5.61 4.15 13.05
C ARG A 332 6.48 5.36 13.36
N TYR A 333 5.86 6.39 13.96
CA TYR A 333 6.60 7.56 14.46
C TYR A 333 7.66 7.17 15.51
N PRO A 334 8.88 7.72 15.47
CA PRO A 334 9.34 8.69 14.47
C PRO A 334 9.79 8.06 13.14
N ASP A 335 10.29 6.82 13.10
CA ASP A 335 10.87 6.16 11.94
C ASP A 335 11.13 4.67 12.20
N VAL A 336 10.23 4.03 12.94
CA VAL A 336 10.35 2.62 13.36
C VAL A 336 9.54 1.72 12.42
N PRO A 337 10.20 0.82 11.67
CA PRO A 337 9.49 -0.14 10.81
C PRO A 337 8.59 -1.07 11.63
N LYS A 338 7.32 -1.20 11.23
CA LYS A 338 6.39 -2.23 11.74
C LYS A 338 6.68 -3.59 11.10
N PRO A 339 6.16 -4.72 11.63
CA PRO A 339 6.25 -6.01 10.96
C PRO A 339 5.78 -5.98 9.50
N ALA A 340 4.73 -5.24 9.19
CA ALA A 340 4.20 -5.04 7.84
C ALA A 340 5.19 -4.37 6.87
N TYR A 341 6.11 -3.54 7.33
CA TYR A 341 7.18 -2.97 6.50
C TYR A 341 8.01 -4.08 5.85
N TYR A 342 8.38 -5.11 6.61
CA TYR A 342 9.16 -6.23 6.10
C TYR A 342 8.36 -7.12 5.15
N ALA A 343 7.08 -7.33 5.41
CA ALA A 343 6.18 -8.04 4.51
C ALA A 343 6.01 -7.30 3.17
N VAL A 344 5.84 -5.98 3.21
CA VAL A 344 5.79 -5.11 2.02
C VAL A 344 7.12 -5.12 1.27
N ARG A 345 8.24 -4.95 1.97
CA ARG A 345 9.58 -5.06 1.37
C ARG A 345 9.74 -6.35 0.56
N ASP A 346 9.31 -7.47 1.12
CA ASP A 346 9.43 -8.77 0.50
C ASP A 346 8.46 -8.94 -0.68
N ALA A 347 7.24 -8.38 -0.60
CA ALA A 347 6.29 -8.35 -1.69
C ALA A 347 6.72 -7.43 -2.86
N LEU A 348 7.56 -6.42 -2.60
CA LEU A 348 8.02 -5.45 -3.60
C LEU A 348 9.40 -5.77 -4.21
N ARG A 349 10.01 -6.93 -3.91
CA ARG A 349 11.24 -7.35 -4.60
C ARG A 349 11.06 -7.33 -6.11
N PRO A 350 12.09 -6.97 -6.90
CA PRO A 350 11.99 -6.91 -8.36
C PRO A 350 11.45 -8.19 -9.01
N ALA A 351 11.88 -9.34 -8.49
CA ALA A 351 11.29 -10.62 -8.85
C ALA A 351 11.02 -11.47 -7.60
N LEU A 352 9.95 -12.26 -7.61
CA LEU A 352 9.61 -13.21 -6.54
C LEU A 352 8.65 -14.28 -7.04
N PHE A 353 8.68 -15.45 -6.39
CA PHE A 353 7.56 -16.38 -6.48
C PHE A 353 6.41 -15.90 -5.60
N SER A 354 5.19 -15.94 -6.12
CA SER A 354 3.98 -15.48 -5.46
C SER A 354 2.90 -16.57 -5.52
N ALA A 355 2.09 -16.67 -4.46
CA ALA A 355 0.91 -17.53 -4.44
C ALA A 355 -0.37 -16.71 -4.44
N LYS A 356 -1.32 -17.01 -5.33
CA LYS A 356 -2.64 -16.37 -5.32
C LYS A 356 -3.52 -17.08 -4.28
N ILE A 357 -3.54 -16.54 -3.05
CA ILE A 357 -4.29 -17.06 -1.93
C ILE A 357 -5.76 -16.61 -2.04
N ALA A 358 -6.71 -17.52 -1.83
CA ALA A 358 -8.13 -17.20 -2.00
C ALA A 358 -8.78 -16.56 -0.77
N LYS A 359 -8.27 -16.83 0.44
CA LYS A 359 -8.80 -16.32 1.71
C LYS A 359 -7.76 -16.46 2.82
N PHE A 360 -7.95 -15.75 3.92
CA PHE A 360 -7.05 -15.80 5.06
C PHE A 360 -7.33 -16.97 6.02
N ASP A 361 -8.60 -17.27 6.29
CA ASP A 361 -9.03 -18.21 7.31
C ASP A 361 -9.45 -19.56 6.69
N TRP A 362 -8.82 -20.65 7.14
CA TRP A 362 -8.98 -21.99 6.62
C TRP A 362 -9.34 -22.99 7.71
N LYS A 363 -10.02 -24.07 7.35
CA LYS A 363 -10.43 -25.12 8.26
C LYS A 363 -9.78 -26.46 7.95
N ALA A 364 -9.65 -27.26 9.00
CA ALA A 364 -9.27 -28.68 8.87
C ALA A 364 -10.19 -29.42 7.90
N GLY A 365 -9.59 -30.19 6.98
CA GLY A 365 -10.33 -30.91 5.95
C GLY A 365 -10.74 -30.10 4.73
N GLU A 366 -10.55 -28.76 4.71
CA GLU A 366 -10.74 -27.95 3.51
C GLU A 366 -9.67 -28.27 2.47
N THR A 367 -10.02 -28.16 1.20
CA THR A 367 -9.07 -28.24 0.09
C THR A 367 -8.43 -26.88 -0.15
N PHE A 368 -7.15 -26.75 0.25
CA PHE A 368 -6.33 -25.59 -0.03
C PHE A 368 -5.87 -25.63 -1.50
N LYS A 369 -6.11 -24.54 -2.23
CA LYS A 369 -5.64 -24.35 -3.61
C LYS A 369 -5.02 -22.99 -3.78
N ALA A 370 -3.87 -22.91 -4.45
CA ALA A 370 -3.24 -21.63 -4.79
C ALA A 370 -2.41 -21.77 -6.07
N PRO A 371 -2.72 -21.00 -7.14
CA PRO A 371 -1.83 -20.83 -8.27
C PRO A 371 -0.52 -20.18 -7.85
N ILE A 372 0.59 -20.72 -8.33
CA ILE A 372 1.93 -20.17 -8.08
C ILE A 372 2.36 -19.35 -9.29
N TRP A 373 2.87 -18.18 -9.04
CA TRP A 373 3.31 -17.21 -10.05
C TRP A 373 4.80 -16.89 -9.89
N LEU A 374 5.48 -16.58 -11.00
CA LEU A 374 6.75 -15.87 -10.99
C LEU A 374 6.49 -14.45 -11.50
N LEU A 375 6.62 -13.48 -10.60
CA LEU A 375 6.46 -12.05 -10.88
C LEU A 375 7.83 -11.45 -11.17
N ASN A 376 7.96 -10.70 -12.26
CA ASN A 376 9.21 -10.00 -12.62
C ASN A 376 8.92 -8.61 -13.18
N ASP A 377 8.93 -7.60 -12.34
CA ASP A 377 8.93 -6.18 -12.74
C ASP A 377 10.34 -5.56 -12.74
N GLY A 378 11.35 -6.41 -12.53
CA GLY A 378 12.77 -6.04 -12.61
C GLY A 378 13.25 -5.72 -14.03
N PRO A 379 14.53 -5.28 -14.15
CA PRO A 379 15.12 -4.93 -15.44
C PRO A 379 15.58 -6.11 -16.29
N ASP A 380 15.79 -7.27 -15.67
CA ASP A 380 16.44 -8.41 -16.29
C ASP A 380 15.49 -9.61 -16.38
N PRO A 381 15.63 -10.49 -17.37
CA PRO A 381 14.91 -11.76 -17.43
C PRO A 381 15.28 -12.66 -16.22
N VAL A 382 14.29 -13.43 -15.75
CA VAL A 382 14.46 -14.36 -14.62
C VAL A 382 14.02 -15.77 -15.02
N ALA A 383 14.85 -16.76 -14.75
CA ALA A 383 14.50 -18.18 -14.80
C ALA A 383 14.83 -18.82 -13.45
N ALA A 384 13.89 -19.56 -12.87
CA ALA A 384 14.06 -20.10 -11.53
C ALA A 384 13.21 -21.36 -11.30
N ASN A 385 13.57 -22.08 -10.24
CA ASN A 385 12.78 -23.21 -9.73
C ASN A 385 12.11 -22.87 -8.42
N ALA A 386 10.91 -23.38 -8.21
CA ALA A 386 10.16 -23.31 -6.97
C ALA A 386 9.93 -24.69 -6.38
N LYS A 387 10.13 -24.83 -5.07
CA LYS A 387 9.67 -25.97 -4.27
C LYS A 387 8.68 -25.43 -3.24
N VAL A 388 7.45 -25.94 -3.27
CA VAL A 388 6.37 -25.44 -2.42
C VAL A 388 6.05 -26.46 -1.34
N PHE A 389 5.99 -25.97 -0.09
CA PHE A 389 5.72 -26.76 1.09
C PHE A 389 4.57 -26.17 1.90
N LEU A 390 3.75 -27.02 2.48
CA LEU A 390 2.84 -26.66 3.56
C LEU A 390 3.52 -27.02 4.89
N ARG A 391 3.70 -26.04 5.76
CA ARG A 391 4.13 -26.24 7.15
C ARG A 391 2.95 -26.02 8.07
N ILE A 392 2.59 -27.05 8.84
CA ILE A 392 1.44 -27.01 9.77
C ILE A 392 1.76 -27.85 11.01
N ALA A 393 1.69 -27.25 12.18
CA ALA A 393 2.19 -27.79 13.44
C ALA A 393 3.67 -28.25 13.26
N ASP A 394 3.99 -29.50 13.53
CA ASP A 394 5.31 -30.14 13.39
C ASP A 394 5.56 -30.77 12.00
N ARG A 395 4.62 -30.63 11.06
CA ARG A 395 4.67 -31.28 9.74
C ARG A 395 5.13 -30.34 8.65
N GLU A 396 5.98 -30.86 7.78
CA GLU A 396 6.33 -30.25 6.50
C GLU A 396 5.87 -31.20 5.37
N ILE A 397 4.96 -30.71 4.53
CA ILE A 397 4.34 -31.49 3.45
C ILE A 397 4.77 -30.87 2.12
N PRO A 398 5.52 -31.59 1.27
CA PRO A 398 5.84 -31.12 -0.07
C PRO A 398 4.58 -31.13 -0.94
N LEU A 399 4.34 -30.04 -1.66
CA LEU A 399 3.15 -29.87 -2.48
C LEU A 399 3.45 -29.83 -3.96
N LEU A 400 4.54 -29.17 -4.38
CA LEU A 400 4.84 -28.91 -5.79
C LEU A 400 6.34 -28.65 -5.99
N GLU A 401 6.88 -29.15 -7.11
CA GLU A 401 8.11 -28.64 -7.71
C GLU A 401 7.77 -28.06 -9.10
N TRP A 402 8.23 -26.84 -9.36
CA TRP A 402 7.98 -26.16 -10.62
C TRP A 402 9.25 -25.48 -11.13
N ASN A 403 9.65 -25.84 -12.36
CA ASN A 403 10.71 -25.15 -13.07
C ASN A 403 10.06 -24.11 -13.98
N ALA A 404 10.09 -22.85 -13.55
CA ALA A 404 9.55 -21.76 -14.32
C ALA A 404 10.39 -21.51 -15.58
N ALA A 405 9.74 -21.34 -16.71
CA ALA A 405 10.39 -20.84 -17.93
C ALA A 405 10.95 -19.44 -17.68
N GLN A 406 11.85 -18.98 -18.56
CA GLN A 406 12.36 -17.61 -18.50
C GLN A 406 11.20 -16.61 -18.61
N VAL A 407 11.15 -15.69 -17.66
CA VAL A 407 10.18 -14.60 -17.58
C VAL A 407 10.89 -13.29 -17.91
N GLU A 408 10.46 -12.65 -18.98
CA GLU A 408 11.07 -11.40 -19.44
C GLU A 408 10.88 -10.24 -18.44
N ALA A 409 11.73 -9.25 -18.57
CA ALA A 409 11.65 -8.02 -17.77
C ALA A 409 10.28 -7.34 -17.91
N GLY A 410 9.66 -6.99 -16.77
CA GLY A 410 8.34 -6.34 -16.75
C GLY A 410 7.16 -7.25 -17.09
N THR A 411 7.31 -8.59 -16.97
CA THR A 411 6.25 -9.57 -17.23
C THR A 411 6.05 -10.53 -16.06
N ASN A 412 4.94 -11.25 -16.07
CA ASN A 412 4.59 -12.25 -15.07
C ASN A 412 4.29 -13.58 -15.75
N LEU A 413 4.52 -14.68 -15.04
CA LEU A 413 4.21 -16.04 -15.50
C LEU A 413 3.35 -16.75 -14.46
N GLU A 414 2.15 -17.15 -14.85
CA GLU A 414 1.35 -18.09 -14.08
C GLU A 414 1.88 -19.51 -14.26
N GLY A 415 2.08 -20.20 -13.16
CA GLY A 415 2.60 -21.56 -13.12
C GLY A 415 1.57 -22.58 -12.65
N ALA A 416 2.07 -23.67 -12.08
CA ALA A 416 1.22 -24.73 -11.59
C ALA A 416 0.47 -24.32 -10.31
N GLN A 417 -0.69 -24.95 -10.09
CA GLN A 417 -1.51 -24.79 -8.90
C GLN A 417 -1.14 -25.84 -7.85
N VAL A 418 -0.86 -25.41 -6.62
CA VAL A 418 -0.84 -26.31 -5.46
C VAL A 418 -2.26 -26.70 -5.09
N CYS A 419 -2.42 -27.96 -4.64
CA CYS A 419 -3.70 -28.48 -4.16
C CYS A 419 -3.42 -29.52 -3.05
N CYS A 420 -3.98 -29.30 -1.86
CA CYS A 420 -3.91 -30.28 -0.77
C CYS A 420 -5.14 -30.18 0.14
N VAL A 421 -5.48 -31.28 0.78
CA VAL A 421 -6.46 -31.28 1.87
C VAL A 421 -5.73 -30.96 3.17
N LEU A 422 -6.16 -29.91 3.88
CA LEU A 422 -5.55 -29.48 5.13
C LEU A 422 -5.72 -30.56 6.22
N PRO A 423 -4.63 -31.03 6.86
CA PRO A 423 -4.68 -32.12 7.82
C PRO A 423 -5.38 -31.72 9.12
N GLN A 424 -5.93 -32.70 9.84
CA GLN A 424 -6.51 -32.52 11.19
C GLN A 424 -5.37 -32.44 12.21
N VAL A 425 -5.01 -31.24 12.67
CA VAL A 425 -3.96 -30.99 13.68
C VAL A 425 -4.36 -29.86 14.61
N GLU A 426 -3.78 -29.81 15.80
CA GLU A 426 -3.95 -28.71 16.74
C GLU A 426 -2.96 -27.60 16.44
N THR A 427 -3.45 -26.52 15.87
CA THR A 427 -2.72 -25.26 15.62
C THR A 427 -3.71 -24.16 15.27
N ASP A 428 -3.31 -22.90 15.37
CA ASP A 428 -4.10 -21.74 14.95
C ASP A 428 -3.68 -21.20 13.57
N ARG A 429 -2.61 -21.77 12.97
CA ARG A 429 -2.03 -21.30 11.71
C ARG A 429 -1.31 -22.40 10.93
N PHE A 430 -1.10 -22.11 9.64
CA PHE A 430 -0.16 -22.85 8.80
C PHE A 430 0.60 -21.88 7.89
N THR A 431 1.71 -22.33 7.34
CA THR A 431 2.51 -21.52 6.40
C THR A 431 2.65 -22.23 5.08
N LEU A 432 2.33 -21.56 3.99
CA LEU A 432 2.73 -21.95 2.64
C LEU A 432 4.11 -21.33 2.36
N GLU A 433 5.14 -22.16 2.18
CA GLU A 433 6.49 -21.71 1.85
C GLU A 433 6.80 -22.03 0.39
N ILE A 434 7.33 -21.04 -0.32
CA ILE A 434 7.89 -21.21 -1.66
C ILE A 434 9.39 -20.99 -1.55
N ARG A 435 10.15 -22.06 -1.71
CA ARG A 435 11.61 -22.05 -1.68
C ARG A 435 12.18 -22.08 -3.09
N SER A 436 13.32 -21.45 -3.28
CA SER A 436 14.06 -21.42 -4.55
C SER A 436 15.56 -21.52 -4.26
N SER A 437 16.33 -21.96 -5.26
CA SER A 437 17.79 -21.86 -5.22
C SER A 437 18.28 -20.41 -5.19
N ASP A 438 17.48 -19.47 -5.70
CA ASP A 438 17.72 -18.03 -5.55
C ASP A 438 16.97 -17.49 -4.33
N PRO A 439 17.66 -17.10 -3.24
CA PRO A 439 17.03 -16.61 -2.02
C PRO A 439 16.25 -15.29 -2.21
N ARG A 440 16.48 -14.58 -3.31
CA ARG A 440 15.74 -13.35 -3.63
C ARG A 440 14.29 -13.63 -4.07
N LEU A 441 13.98 -14.87 -4.46
CA LEU A 441 12.70 -15.29 -5.02
C LEU A 441 11.78 -16.01 -4.02
N ILE A 442 12.26 -16.34 -2.83
CA ILE A 442 11.50 -17.09 -1.82
C ILE A 442 10.30 -16.29 -1.31
N SER A 443 9.20 -16.96 -0.94
CA SER A 443 8.05 -16.35 -0.30
C SER A 443 7.43 -17.27 0.75
N ALA A 444 6.77 -16.68 1.75
CA ALA A 444 6.02 -17.42 2.75
C ALA A 444 4.71 -16.68 3.08
N TYR A 445 3.65 -17.42 3.36
CA TYR A 445 2.31 -16.93 3.68
C TYR A 445 1.83 -17.61 4.93
N CYS A 446 1.66 -16.85 6.00
CA CYS A 446 1.16 -17.36 7.28
C CYS A 446 -0.36 -17.17 7.34
N LEU A 447 -1.13 -18.24 7.24
CA LEU A 447 -2.57 -18.22 7.13
C LEU A 447 -3.22 -18.78 8.38
N LYS A 448 -4.39 -18.22 8.74
CA LYS A 448 -5.16 -18.68 9.87
C LYS A 448 -5.76 -20.07 9.61
N TYR A 449 -5.73 -20.89 10.65
CA TYR A 449 -6.25 -22.26 10.60
C TYR A 449 -7.14 -22.53 11.81
N GLN A 450 -8.21 -23.28 11.58
CA GLN A 450 -9.16 -23.69 12.62
C GLN A 450 -9.39 -25.20 12.57
N ASN A 451 -9.32 -25.85 13.72
CA ASN A 451 -9.74 -27.24 13.87
C ASN A 451 -11.03 -27.29 14.70
N ASP A 452 -12.16 -27.52 14.04
CA ASP A 452 -13.48 -27.55 14.67
C ASP A 452 -13.70 -28.76 15.63
N LYS A 453 -12.71 -29.68 15.74
CA LYS A 453 -12.76 -30.74 16.74
C LYS A 453 -12.28 -30.22 18.09
N LYS A 454 -13.20 -29.67 18.91
CA LYS A 454 -12.94 -29.59 20.36
C LYS A 454 -12.64 -31.00 20.88
N PRO A 455 -11.63 -31.17 21.76
CA PRO A 455 -11.40 -32.45 22.42
C PRO A 455 -12.70 -32.88 23.15
N ALA A 456 -13.00 -34.16 23.09
CA ALA A 456 -14.21 -34.78 23.65
C ALA A 456 -14.34 -34.65 25.19
N ALA A 457 -13.45 -33.92 25.86
CA ALA A 457 -13.36 -33.81 27.32
C ALA A 457 -14.31 -32.76 27.96
N GLU A 458 -14.97 -31.89 27.20
CA GLU A 458 -15.90 -30.90 27.79
C GLU A 458 -17.39 -31.17 27.54
N ARG A 459 -17.78 -32.37 27.10
CA ARG A 459 -19.20 -32.73 26.89
C ARG A 459 -19.86 -33.45 28.08
N THR A 460 -19.21 -33.58 29.21
CA THR A 460 -19.76 -34.19 30.39
C THR A 460 -19.71 -33.24 31.57
N MET A 461 -20.69 -32.34 31.65
CA MET A 461 -21.29 -31.82 32.88
C MET A 461 -22.27 -30.70 32.53
N ASN A 462 -23.48 -31.07 32.21
CA ASN A 462 -24.71 -30.36 32.47
C ASN A 462 -25.88 -31.25 32.06
N THR A 463 -26.25 -32.14 32.93
CA THR A 463 -27.60 -32.68 33.09
C THR A 463 -28.16 -32.20 34.40
#